data_04c0381d61a7c7c32dea37cea13d7b6a
#
_entry.id   04c0381d61a7c7c32dea37cea13d7b6a
#
_cell.length_a   1.000
_cell.length_b   1.000
_cell.length_c   1.000
_cell.angle_alpha   90.00
_cell.angle_beta   90.00
_cell.angle_gamma   90.00
#
_symmetry.space_group_name_H-M   'P 1'
#
loop_
_entity.id
_entity.type
_entity.pdbx_description
1 polymer ?
#
loop_
_entity_poly.entity_id
_entity_poly.type
_entity_poly.pdbx_seq_one_letter_code
_entity_poly.pdbx_strand_id
1 'polypeptide(L)'
;VTADPPEVRMNTELLSDQVHRHLRGSIVRGELAPGQRLVESEIARRLGVSQAPVRDAVKRLVHEGLAVYQARRGNYVAEISEEEAAAARRVRAVLEAEAARQALESWSSSAHQLLAADVGAMRAAAAADDAFALREADLAFHRHVVEAGGNAYLLRAWTVLESSFYLLGVIGDPFHLGDLGRTAQWHEDLLELLDAGDVEKAVSEFGRHSASTPAELDR
;
A
#
# COMPACT_ATOMS: atom_id res chain seq x y z
N VAL A 1 -18.41 -29.79 39.99
CA VAL A 1 -18.58 -28.49 39.28
C VAL A 1 -17.19 -27.98 39.02
N THR A 2 -16.64 -28.23 37.86
CA THR A 2 -15.37 -27.68 37.38
C THR A 2 -15.66 -26.28 36.84
N ALA A 3 -15.14 -25.27 37.51
CA ALA A 3 -15.20 -23.87 36.99
C ALA A 3 -14.39 -23.79 35.71
N ASP A 4 -14.99 -23.19 34.65
CA ASP A 4 -14.27 -22.85 33.43
C ASP A 4 -13.09 -21.94 33.75
N PRO A 5 -11.94 -22.13 33.08
CA PRO A 5 -10.82 -21.21 33.24
C PRO A 5 -11.22 -19.81 32.76
N PRO A 6 -10.71 -18.76 33.38
CA PRO A 6 -11.07 -17.38 33.01
C PRO A 6 -10.66 -17.08 31.55
N GLU A 7 -11.59 -16.50 30.80
CA GLU A 7 -11.35 -15.97 29.44
C GLU A 7 -10.18 -14.98 29.47
N VAL A 8 -9.05 -15.38 28.93
CA VAL A 8 -7.92 -14.47 28.73
C VAL A 8 -8.21 -13.59 27.52
N ARG A 9 -8.73 -12.39 27.73
CA ARG A 9 -8.81 -11.36 26.70
C ARG A 9 -7.42 -10.84 26.38
N MET A 10 -6.77 -11.42 25.38
CA MET A 10 -5.53 -10.88 24.82
C MET A 10 -5.89 -9.75 23.83
N ASN A 11 -6.10 -8.56 24.35
CA ASN A 11 -6.24 -7.35 23.56
C ASN A 11 -5.22 -6.31 24.00
N THR A 12 -3.95 -6.62 23.74
CA THR A 12 -2.87 -5.64 23.82
C THR A 12 -2.10 -5.79 22.52
N GLU A 13 -2.22 -4.79 21.66
CA GLU A 13 -1.40 -4.71 20.46
C GLU A 13 0.06 -4.89 20.86
N LEU A 14 0.72 -5.84 20.21
CA LEU A 14 2.10 -6.15 20.53
C LEU A 14 2.98 -4.93 20.27
N LEU A 15 3.94 -4.67 21.13
CA LEU A 15 4.88 -3.56 20.96
C LEU A 15 5.64 -3.66 19.62
N SER A 16 5.88 -4.89 19.14
CA SER A 16 6.43 -5.14 17.81
C SER A 16 5.52 -4.63 16.66
N ASP A 17 4.19 -4.68 16.83
CA ASP A 17 3.25 -4.17 15.82
C ASP A 17 3.26 -2.64 15.78
N GLN A 18 3.34 -2.00 16.93
CA GLN A 18 3.47 -0.54 17.03
C GLN A 18 4.78 -0.06 16.39
N VAL A 19 5.89 -0.73 16.71
CA VAL A 19 7.21 -0.43 16.11
C VAL A 19 7.19 -0.66 14.61
N HIS A 20 6.60 -1.76 14.15
CA HIS A 20 6.47 -2.06 12.73
C HIS A 20 5.70 -0.97 11.99
N ARG A 21 4.50 -0.58 12.47
CA ARG A 21 3.72 0.51 11.87
C ARG A 21 4.49 1.84 11.85
N HIS A 22 5.18 2.16 12.95
CA HIS A 22 5.98 3.36 13.01
C HIS A 22 7.09 3.37 11.95
N LEU A 23 7.87 2.29 11.86
CA LEU A 23 8.96 2.18 10.89
C LEU A 23 8.44 2.16 9.45
N ARG A 24 7.36 1.39 9.18
CA ARG A 24 6.69 1.36 7.88
C ARG A 24 6.23 2.76 7.46
N GLY A 25 5.54 3.48 8.36
CA GLY A 25 5.14 4.86 8.13
C GLY A 25 6.33 5.79 7.87
N SER A 26 7.42 5.65 8.62
CA SER A 26 8.62 6.46 8.42
C SER A 26 9.31 6.18 7.06
N ILE A 27 9.28 4.95 6.57
CA ILE A 27 9.76 4.60 5.22
C ILE A 27 8.86 5.26 4.17
N VAL A 28 7.55 5.11 4.29
CA VAL A 28 6.59 5.63 3.30
C VAL A 28 6.58 7.17 3.26
N ARG A 29 6.79 7.85 4.39
CA ARG A 29 6.96 9.31 4.43
C ARG A 29 8.34 9.80 4.01
N GLY A 30 9.26 8.88 3.68
CA GLY A 30 10.64 9.22 3.31
C GLY A 30 11.52 9.71 4.48
N GLU A 31 11.05 9.60 5.73
CA GLU A 31 11.84 9.91 6.93
C GLU A 31 13.00 8.93 7.13
N LEU A 32 12.80 7.69 6.69
CA LEU A 32 13.81 6.66 6.49
C LEU A 32 14.05 6.52 5.00
N ALA A 33 15.15 7.08 4.53
CA ALA A 33 15.47 7.13 3.10
C ALA A 33 15.78 5.72 2.53
N PRO A 34 15.50 5.47 1.24
CA PRO A 34 15.98 4.27 0.54
C PRO A 34 17.48 4.09 0.76
N GLY A 35 17.92 2.84 0.97
CA GLY A 35 19.31 2.49 1.29
C GLY A 35 19.78 2.89 2.69
N GLN A 36 18.97 3.56 3.48
CA GLN A 36 19.32 3.92 4.85
C GLN A 36 19.44 2.68 5.72
N ARG A 37 20.52 2.61 6.52
CA ARG A 37 20.74 1.50 7.44
C ARG A 37 19.76 1.53 8.61
N LEU A 38 19.13 0.40 8.91
CA LEU A 38 18.24 0.19 10.05
C LEU A 38 19.03 -0.42 11.21
N VAL A 39 19.52 0.41 12.13
CA VAL A 39 20.29 -0.02 13.30
C VAL A 39 19.36 -0.27 14.47
N GLU A 40 19.09 -1.54 14.76
CA GLU A 40 18.09 -1.95 15.78
C GLU A 40 18.32 -1.31 17.16
N SER A 41 19.58 -1.20 17.60
CA SER A 41 19.91 -0.58 18.89
C SER A 41 19.63 0.94 18.94
N GLU A 42 19.82 1.64 17.83
CA GLU A 42 19.53 3.07 17.74
C GLU A 42 18.03 3.31 17.69
N ILE A 43 17.32 2.51 16.90
CA ILE A 43 15.84 2.56 16.81
C ILE A 43 15.23 2.28 18.18
N ALA A 44 15.68 1.23 18.87
CA ALA A 44 15.21 0.86 20.19
C ALA A 44 15.40 2.00 21.20
N ARG A 45 16.59 2.62 21.20
CA ARG A 45 16.90 3.79 22.06
C ARG A 45 16.00 4.98 21.75
N ARG A 46 15.76 5.29 20.45
CA ARG A 46 14.90 6.42 20.03
C ARG A 46 13.44 6.22 20.43
N LEU A 47 12.95 4.99 20.34
CA LEU A 47 11.56 4.64 20.66
C LEU A 47 11.34 4.32 22.15
N GLY A 48 12.39 4.25 22.96
CA GLY A 48 12.29 3.93 24.38
C GLY A 48 11.87 2.48 24.65
N VAL A 49 12.22 1.53 23.76
CA VAL A 49 11.85 0.12 23.85
C VAL A 49 13.09 -0.78 23.87
N SER A 50 12.92 -2.06 24.20
CA SER A 50 14.01 -3.04 24.06
C SER A 50 14.27 -3.39 22.58
N GLN A 51 15.41 -4.01 22.28
CA GLN A 51 15.76 -4.38 20.90
C GLN A 51 14.89 -5.51 20.32
N ALA A 52 14.28 -6.36 21.17
CA ALA A 52 13.51 -7.50 20.70
C ALA A 52 12.32 -7.09 19.80
N PRO A 53 11.39 -6.20 20.22
CA PRO A 53 10.29 -5.76 19.35
C PRO A 53 10.77 -5.04 18.09
N VAL A 54 11.90 -4.33 18.13
CA VAL A 54 12.49 -3.68 16.95
C VAL A 54 13.00 -4.71 15.95
N ARG A 55 13.70 -5.74 16.45
CA ARG A 55 14.20 -6.84 15.60
C ARG A 55 13.05 -7.58 14.90
N ASP A 56 11.95 -7.84 15.62
CA ASP A 56 10.80 -8.52 15.04
C ASP A 56 10.10 -7.63 14.01
N ALA A 57 9.97 -6.32 14.28
CA ALA A 57 9.46 -5.34 13.32
C ALA A 57 10.32 -5.26 12.06
N VAL A 58 11.65 -5.18 12.19
CA VAL A 58 12.58 -5.13 11.06
C VAL A 58 12.54 -6.41 10.23
N LYS A 59 12.43 -7.59 10.87
CA LYS A 59 12.24 -8.85 10.13
C LYS A 59 10.96 -8.85 9.31
N ARG A 60 9.87 -8.28 9.83
CA ARG A 60 8.61 -8.14 9.09
C ARG A 60 8.79 -7.20 7.90
N LEU A 61 9.45 -6.06 8.07
CA LEU A 61 9.76 -5.15 6.97
C LEU A 61 10.59 -5.84 5.87
N VAL A 62 11.53 -6.72 6.26
CA VAL A 62 12.30 -7.54 5.29
C VAL A 62 11.39 -8.54 4.58
N HIS A 63 10.48 -9.20 5.30
CA HIS A 63 9.51 -10.13 4.71
C HIS A 63 8.54 -9.41 3.75
N GLU A 64 8.17 -8.18 4.08
CA GLU A 64 7.31 -7.32 3.26
C GLU A 64 8.07 -6.66 2.08
N GLY A 65 9.39 -6.83 1.97
CA GLY A 65 10.19 -6.20 0.94
C GLY A 65 10.49 -4.71 1.14
N LEU A 66 10.05 -4.11 2.26
CA LEU A 66 10.34 -2.71 2.61
C LEU A 66 11.75 -2.51 3.18
N ALA A 67 12.40 -3.59 3.58
CA ALA A 67 13.79 -3.61 3.97
C ALA A 67 14.53 -4.80 3.35
N VAL A 68 15.84 -4.74 3.28
CA VAL A 68 16.69 -5.82 2.80
C VAL A 68 17.75 -6.17 3.83
N TYR A 69 17.96 -7.47 4.04
CA TYR A 69 19.07 -7.94 4.86
C TYR A 69 20.32 -8.14 4.00
N GLN A 70 21.39 -7.43 4.32
CA GLN A 70 22.71 -7.64 3.70
C GLN A 70 23.61 -8.40 4.65
N ALA A 71 24.11 -9.56 4.21
CA ALA A 71 24.95 -10.43 5.03
C ALA A 71 26.15 -9.66 5.60
N ARG A 72 26.39 -9.78 6.91
CA ARG A 72 27.47 -9.10 7.67
C ARG A 72 27.37 -7.56 7.72
N ARG A 73 26.40 -6.94 7.05
CA ARG A 73 26.23 -5.47 7.01
C ARG A 73 24.99 -5.00 7.77
N GLY A 74 23.98 -5.87 7.89
CA GLY A 74 22.73 -5.59 8.62
C GLY A 74 21.54 -5.34 7.72
N ASN A 75 20.54 -4.65 8.26
CA ASN A 75 19.31 -4.34 7.56
C ASN A 75 19.34 -2.90 7.01
N TYR A 76 18.75 -2.72 5.82
CA TYR A 76 18.66 -1.43 5.13
C TYR A 76 17.25 -1.25 4.60
N VAL A 77 16.79 0.00 4.48
CA VAL A 77 15.57 0.31 3.74
C VAL A 77 15.76 -0.16 2.29
N ALA A 78 14.75 -0.81 1.73
CA ALA A 78 14.83 -1.28 0.35
C ALA A 78 14.99 -0.10 -0.63
N GLU A 79 15.65 -0.37 -1.72
CA GLU A 79 15.78 0.52 -2.88
C GLU A 79 15.13 -0.17 -4.07
N ILE A 80 14.56 0.60 -4.96
CA ILE A 80 14.06 0.13 -6.25
C ILE A 80 14.60 1.05 -7.34
N SER A 81 15.18 0.51 -8.38
CA SER A 81 15.62 1.30 -9.53
C SER A 81 14.44 1.75 -10.39
N GLU A 82 14.62 2.78 -11.21
CA GLU A 82 13.59 3.21 -12.17
C GLU A 82 13.17 2.08 -13.12
N GLU A 83 14.09 1.22 -13.51
CA GLU A 83 13.80 0.06 -14.36
C GLU A 83 12.92 -0.96 -13.63
N GLU A 84 13.23 -1.28 -12.39
CA GLU A 84 12.43 -2.17 -11.53
C GLU A 84 11.07 -1.54 -11.24
N ALA A 85 11.01 -0.24 -10.97
CA ALA A 85 9.78 0.50 -10.77
C ALA A 85 8.85 0.43 -12.00
N ALA A 86 9.41 0.67 -13.18
CA ALA A 86 8.66 0.53 -14.43
C ALA A 86 8.20 -0.92 -14.68
N ALA A 87 9.01 -1.92 -14.32
CA ALA A 87 8.62 -3.32 -14.41
C ALA A 87 7.47 -3.66 -13.44
N ALA A 88 7.54 -3.19 -12.20
CA ALA A 88 6.49 -3.39 -11.20
C ALA A 88 5.17 -2.73 -11.62
N ARG A 89 5.20 -1.50 -12.15
CA ARG A 89 4.00 -0.83 -12.69
C ARG A 89 3.35 -1.63 -13.81
N ARG A 90 4.13 -2.19 -14.76
CA ARG A 90 3.58 -3.03 -15.82
C ARG A 90 2.88 -4.29 -15.29
N VAL A 91 3.43 -4.93 -14.28
CA VAL A 91 2.78 -6.10 -13.65
C VAL A 91 1.52 -5.68 -12.89
N ARG A 92 1.57 -4.58 -12.14
CA ARG A 92 0.42 -4.00 -11.46
C ARG A 92 -0.72 -3.73 -12.43
N ALA A 93 -0.43 -3.09 -13.56
CA ALA A 93 -1.40 -2.80 -14.60
C ALA A 93 -2.15 -4.04 -15.11
N VAL A 94 -1.43 -5.15 -15.33
CA VAL A 94 -2.06 -6.41 -15.77
C VAL A 94 -2.97 -6.99 -14.68
N LEU A 95 -2.52 -7.00 -13.42
CA LEU A 95 -3.30 -7.53 -12.31
C LEU A 95 -4.56 -6.71 -12.05
N GLU A 96 -4.45 -5.38 -12.08
CA GLU A 96 -5.57 -4.49 -11.76
C GLU A 96 -6.56 -4.35 -12.91
N ALA A 97 -6.11 -4.40 -14.17
CA ALA A 97 -7.01 -4.52 -15.32
C ALA A 97 -7.87 -5.80 -15.26
N GLU A 98 -7.25 -6.93 -14.90
CA GLU A 98 -7.99 -8.19 -14.70
C GLU A 98 -8.89 -8.14 -13.47
N ALA A 99 -8.45 -7.47 -12.39
CA ALA A 99 -9.27 -7.25 -11.20
C ALA A 99 -10.53 -6.43 -11.51
N ALA A 100 -10.40 -5.34 -12.25
CA ALA A 100 -11.54 -4.52 -12.68
C ALA A 100 -12.54 -5.32 -13.52
N ARG A 101 -12.04 -6.15 -14.46
CA ARG A 101 -12.89 -7.05 -15.26
C ARG A 101 -13.69 -8.00 -14.37
N GLN A 102 -13.03 -8.66 -13.41
CA GLN A 102 -13.69 -9.62 -12.53
C GLN A 102 -14.61 -8.93 -11.51
N ALA A 103 -14.26 -7.75 -11.01
CA ALA A 103 -15.11 -6.99 -10.12
C ALA A 103 -16.45 -6.64 -10.78
N LEU A 104 -16.46 -6.31 -12.07
CA LEU A 104 -17.67 -6.01 -12.83
C LEU A 104 -18.58 -7.23 -13.04
N GLU A 105 -18.06 -8.46 -12.99
CA GLU A 105 -18.89 -9.68 -13.05
C GLU A 105 -19.83 -9.82 -11.84
N SER A 106 -19.46 -9.21 -10.69
CA SER A 106 -20.20 -9.27 -9.44
C SER A 106 -20.31 -7.92 -8.72
N TRP A 107 -20.33 -6.82 -9.52
CA TRP A 107 -20.37 -5.46 -8.97
C TRP A 107 -21.56 -5.27 -8.03
N SER A 108 -21.32 -4.77 -6.83
CA SER A 108 -22.30 -4.68 -5.78
C SER A 108 -22.28 -3.32 -5.08
N SER A 109 -23.41 -2.95 -4.46
CA SER A 109 -23.49 -1.73 -3.65
C SER A 109 -22.48 -1.72 -2.49
N SER A 110 -22.11 -2.89 -1.95
CA SER A 110 -21.09 -2.98 -0.89
C SER A 110 -19.70 -2.71 -1.43
N ALA A 111 -19.35 -3.19 -2.64
CA ALA A 111 -18.09 -2.87 -3.29
C ALA A 111 -18.02 -1.37 -3.61
N HIS A 112 -19.07 -0.80 -4.19
CA HIS A 112 -19.16 0.65 -4.40
C HIS A 112 -18.91 1.45 -3.12
N GLN A 113 -19.62 1.13 -2.01
CA GLN A 113 -19.50 1.86 -0.75
C GLN A 113 -18.06 1.81 -0.18
N LEU A 114 -17.40 0.67 -0.33
CA LEU A 114 -16.02 0.50 0.14
C LEU A 114 -15.05 1.37 -0.66
N LEU A 115 -15.13 1.32 -1.99
CA LEU A 115 -14.26 2.14 -2.85
C LEU A 115 -14.59 3.64 -2.73
N ALA A 116 -15.86 4.01 -2.57
CA ALA A 116 -16.25 5.40 -2.32
C ALA A 116 -15.70 5.93 -0.99
N ALA A 117 -15.59 5.07 0.04
CA ALA A 117 -14.94 5.44 1.29
C ALA A 117 -13.43 5.70 1.11
N ASP A 118 -12.74 4.89 0.28
CA ASP A 118 -11.33 5.11 -0.04
C ASP A 118 -11.12 6.43 -0.80
N VAL A 119 -11.95 6.72 -1.80
CA VAL A 119 -11.92 8.02 -2.52
C VAL A 119 -12.18 9.19 -1.56
N GLY A 120 -13.13 9.03 -0.64
CA GLY A 120 -13.40 10.02 0.41
C GLY A 120 -12.18 10.25 1.32
N ALA A 121 -11.47 9.18 1.69
CA ALA A 121 -10.23 9.25 2.47
C ALA A 121 -9.11 9.97 1.70
N MET A 122 -8.95 9.68 0.39
CA MET A 122 -7.98 10.39 -0.46
C MET A 122 -8.29 11.89 -0.53
N ARG A 123 -9.58 12.27 -0.71
CA ARG A 123 -10.00 13.67 -0.72
C ARG A 123 -9.71 14.39 0.60
N ALA A 124 -9.99 13.72 1.72
CA ALA A 124 -9.70 14.27 3.04
C ALA A 124 -8.18 14.46 3.26
N ALA A 125 -7.38 13.49 2.83
CA ALA A 125 -5.93 13.55 2.89
C ALA A 125 -5.38 14.68 2.00
N ALA A 126 -5.89 14.82 0.78
CA ALA A 126 -5.51 15.92 -0.12
C ALA A 126 -5.84 17.30 0.48
N ALA A 127 -7.02 17.45 1.08
CA ALA A 127 -7.42 18.70 1.74
C ALA A 127 -6.53 19.05 2.96
N ALA A 128 -5.96 18.02 3.62
CA ALA A 128 -5.05 18.16 4.75
C ALA A 128 -3.57 18.29 4.33
N ASP A 129 -3.26 18.22 3.02
CA ASP A 129 -1.90 18.11 2.47
C ASP A 129 -1.11 16.93 3.05
N ASP A 130 -1.81 15.82 3.37
CA ASP A 130 -1.24 14.60 3.94
C ASP A 130 -1.00 13.56 2.83
N ALA A 131 0.16 13.66 2.18
CA ALA A 131 0.57 12.72 1.14
C ALA A 131 0.69 11.27 1.63
N PHE A 132 0.98 11.06 2.93
CA PHE A 132 1.04 9.71 3.50
C PHE A 132 -0.37 9.08 3.60
N ALA A 133 -1.32 9.80 4.21
CA ALA A 133 -2.70 9.32 4.32
C ALA A 133 -3.33 9.10 2.94
N LEU A 134 -3.03 9.98 1.97
CA LEU A 134 -3.48 9.81 0.59
C LEU A 134 -2.96 8.51 -0.02
N ARG A 135 -1.68 8.20 0.14
CA ARG A 135 -1.07 6.97 -0.39
C ARG A 135 -1.64 5.71 0.26
N GLU A 136 -1.89 5.72 1.57
CA GLU A 136 -2.55 4.60 2.25
C GLU A 136 -3.96 4.36 1.67
N ALA A 137 -4.71 5.44 1.40
CA ALA A 137 -6.05 5.35 0.81
C ALA A 137 -6.01 4.91 -0.67
N ASP A 138 -5.04 5.38 -1.45
CA ASP A 138 -4.78 4.95 -2.83
C ASP A 138 -4.56 3.43 -2.90
N LEU A 139 -3.66 2.93 -2.07
CA LEU A 139 -3.35 1.51 -2.05
C LEU A 139 -4.53 0.67 -1.56
N ALA A 140 -5.30 1.17 -0.59
CA ALA A 140 -6.52 0.52 -0.12
C ALA A 140 -7.56 0.41 -1.24
N PHE A 141 -7.77 1.48 -2.02
CA PHE A 141 -8.67 1.48 -3.18
C PHE A 141 -8.33 0.36 -4.16
N HIS A 142 -7.08 0.30 -4.60
CA HIS A 142 -6.62 -0.73 -5.55
C HIS A 142 -6.75 -2.15 -4.97
N ARG A 143 -6.42 -2.35 -3.69
CA ARG A 143 -6.64 -3.62 -3.01
C ARG A 143 -8.13 -4.01 -3.01
N HIS A 144 -9.03 -3.09 -2.69
CA HIS A 144 -10.46 -3.35 -2.66
C HIS A 144 -11.04 -3.67 -4.04
N VAL A 145 -10.50 -3.09 -5.12
CA VAL A 145 -10.84 -3.51 -6.49
C VAL A 145 -10.46 -4.98 -6.73
N VAL A 146 -9.26 -5.38 -6.31
CA VAL A 146 -8.80 -6.77 -6.44
C VAL A 146 -9.65 -7.73 -5.61
N GLU A 147 -10.03 -7.32 -4.40
CA GLU A 147 -10.91 -8.10 -3.51
C GLU A 147 -12.32 -8.23 -4.06
N ALA A 148 -12.86 -7.17 -4.68
CA ALA A 148 -14.17 -7.17 -5.31
C ALA A 148 -14.26 -8.18 -6.47
N GLY A 149 -13.15 -8.45 -7.16
CA GLY A 149 -13.07 -9.50 -8.19
C GLY A 149 -13.19 -10.93 -7.65
N GLY A 150 -13.09 -11.15 -6.33
CA GLY A 150 -13.32 -12.44 -5.68
C GLY A 150 -12.29 -13.53 -6.00
N ASN A 151 -11.23 -13.22 -6.74
CA ASN A 151 -10.19 -14.19 -7.15
C ASN A 151 -9.06 -14.23 -6.12
N ALA A 152 -9.08 -15.27 -5.28
CA ALA A 152 -8.07 -15.45 -4.23
C ALA A 152 -6.62 -15.61 -4.76
N TYR A 153 -6.43 -16.06 -6.00
CA TYR A 153 -5.09 -16.15 -6.60
C TYR A 153 -4.59 -14.80 -7.09
N LEU A 154 -5.49 -13.99 -7.66
CA LEU A 154 -5.19 -12.63 -8.07
C LEU A 154 -4.82 -11.75 -6.85
N LEU A 155 -5.62 -11.84 -5.79
CA LEU A 155 -5.35 -11.14 -4.53
C LEU A 155 -3.99 -11.55 -3.94
N ARG A 156 -3.65 -12.84 -3.94
CA ARG A 156 -2.32 -13.30 -3.46
C ARG A 156 -1.18 -12.75 -4.31
N ALA A 157 -1.31 -12.76 -5.63
CA ALA A 157 -0.30 -12.21 -6.53
C ALA A 157 -0.12 -10.71 -6.31
N TRP A 158 -1.21 -9.97 -6.18
CA TRP A 158 -1.22 -8.54 -5.90
C TRP A 158 -0.57 -8.23 -4.54
N THR A 159 -0.93 -8.96 -3.49
CA THR A 159 -0.38 -8.77 -2.13
C THR A 159 1.14 -8.99 -2.06
N VAL A 160 1.68 -9.92 -2.84
CA VAL A 160 3.14 -10.13 -2.91
C VAL A 160 3.87 -8.89 -3.43
N LEU A 161 3.23 -8.15 -4.35
CA LEU A 161 3.80 -6.95 -4.99
C LEU A 161 3.45 -5.65 -4.26
N GLU A 162 2.52 -5.69 -3.31
CA GLU A 162 2.01 -4.51 -2.61
C GLU A 162 3.12 -3.67 -1.98
N SER A 163 4.12 -4.32 -1.37
CA SER A 163 5.27 -3.64 -0.78
C SER A 163 6.11 -2.89 -1.81
N SER A 164 6.25 -3.46 -3.02
CA SER A 164 6.90 -2.78 -4.13
C SER A 164 6.10 -1.54 -4.56
N PHE A 165 4.78 -1.58 -4.49
CA PHE A 165 3.93 -0.44 -4.80
C PHE A 165 4.08 0.70 -3.79
N TYR A 166 4.32 0.37 -2.51
CA TYR A 166 4.72 1.38 -1.52
C TYR A 166 6.06 2.04 -1.88
N LEU A 167 7.05 1.24 -2.28
CA LEU A 167 8.35 1.76 -2.66
C LEU A 167 8.29 2.62 -3.92
N LEU A 168 7.41 2.30 -4.88
CA LEU A 168 7.19 3.12 -6.06
C LEU A 168 6.84 4.57 -5.69
N GLY A 169 6.02 4.75 -4.69
CA GLY A 169 5.64 6.06 -4.21
C GLY A 169 6.74 6.81 -3.44
N VAL A 170 7.79 6.13 -2.94
CA VAL A 170 8.89 6.75 -2.18
C VAL A 170 10.03 7.20 -3.09
N ILE A 171 10.27 6.51 -4.21
CA ILE A 171 11.54 6.63 -4.96
C ILE A 171 11.46 7.52 -6.19
N GLY A 172 10.33 7.78 -6.73
CA GLY A 172 10.28 8.50 -7.99
C GLY A 172 8.88 8.94 -8.37
N ASP A 173 7.95 8.70 -7.48
CA ASP A 173 6.61 9.14 -7.70
C ASP A 173 6.53 10.63 -7.35
N PRO A 174 6.20 11.46 -8.32
CA PRO A 174 5.90 12.87 -8.10
C PRO A 174 4.66 13.12 -7.23
N PHE A 175 4.11 12.10 -6.52
CA PHE A 175 3.15 12.35 -5.44
C PHE A 175 3.61 13.45 -4.49
N HIS A 176 4.92 13.62 -4.33
CA HIS A 176 5.49 14.70 -3.55
C HIS A 176 5.51 16.05 -4.30
N LEU A 177 5.22 16.05 -5.59
CA LEU A 177 5.33 17.20 -6.48
C LEU A 177 4.05 17.50 -7.27
N GLY A 178 3.04 16.63 -7.16
CA GLY A 178 1.76 16.75 -7.86
C GLY A 178 0.64 17.32 -7.00
N ASP A 179 -0.45 17.67 -7.64
CA ASP A 179 -1.71 18.03 -7.00
C ASP A 179 -2.36 16.79 -6.38
N LEU A 180 -2.35 16.66 -5.05
CA LEU A 180 -2.96 15.57 -4.33
C LEU A 180 -4.47 15.44 -4.63
N GLY A 181 -5.13 16.57 -4.90
CA GLY A 181 -6.54 16.60 -5.31
C GLY A 181 -6.76 15.91 -6.65
N ARG A 182 -5.78 16.01 -7.56
CA ARG A 182 -5.82 15.34 -8.86
C ARG A 182 -5.78 13.82 -8.73
N THR A 183 -4.95 13.31 -7.82
CA THR A 183 -4.90 11.87 -7.53
C THR A 183 -6.27 11.37 -7.05
N ALA A 184 -6.90 12.05 -6.11
CA ALA A 184 -8.24 11.69 -5.65
C ALA A 184 -9.28 11.71 -6.79
N GLN A 185 -9.17 12.67 -7.72
CA GLN A 185 -10.06 12.78 -8.87
C GLN A 185 -9.90 11.58 -9.82
N TRP A 186 -8.68 11.15 -10.15
CA TRP A 186 -8.47 9.96 -10.99
C TRP A 186 -9.13 8.71 -10.41
N HIS A 187 -9.10 8.52 -9.11
CA HIS A 187 -9.73 7.36 -8.46
C HIS A 187 -11.26 7.47 -8.44
N GLU A 188 -11.80 8.68 -8.35
CA GLU A 188 -13.24 8.90 -8.53
C GLU A 188 -13.67 8.56 -9.97
N ASP A 189 -12.91 9.00 -10.97
CA ASP A 189 -13.17 8.68 -12.38
C ASP A 189 -13.13 7.14 -12.61
N LEU A 190 -12.20 6.42 -11.95
CA LEU A 190 -12.15 4.95 -11.99
C LEU A 190 -13.37 4.30 -11.33
N LEU A 191 -13.84 4.84 -10.21
CA LEU A 191 -15.04 4.35 -9.53
C LEU A 191 -16.29 4.56 -10.40
N GLU A 192 -16.43 5.72 -11.06
CA GLU A 192 -17.51 6.01 -12.00
C GLU A 192 -17.54 5.01 -13.17
N LEU A 193 -16.35 4.57 -13.65
CA LEU A 193 -16.28 3.56 -14.69
C LEU A 193 -16.77 2.19 -14.23
N LEU A 194 -16.48 1.80 -12.99
CA LEU A 194 -17.01 0.57 -12.41
C LEU A 194 -18.53 0.65 -12.24
N ASP A 195 -19.05 1.78 -11.81
CA ASP A 195 -20.50 1.98 -11.66
C ASP A 195 -21.24 2.00 -13.02
N ALA A 196 -20.59 2.51 -14.06
CA ALA A 196 -21.14 2.49 -15.42
C ALA A 196 -21.22 1.08 -16.02
N GLY A 197 -20.46 0.12 -15.51
CA GLY A 197 -20.46 -1.27 -15.98
C GLY A 197 -19.80 -1.48 -17.34
N ASP A 198 -19.04 -0.51 -17.86
CA ASP A 198 -18.33 -0.61 -19.14
C ASP A 198 -17.02 -1.36 -18.95
N VAL A 199 -17.06 -2.68 -19.17
CA VAL A 199 -15.94 -3.60 -18.91
C VAL A 199 -14.70 -3.22 -19.74
N GLU A 200 -14.86 -2.93 -21.03
CA GLU A 200 -13.73 -2.62 -21.92
C GLU A 200 -13.03 -1.34 -21.50
N LYS A 201 -13.81 -0.32 -21.17
CA LYS A 201 -13.28 0.97 -20.72
C LYS A 201 -12.65 0.86 -19.35
N ALA A 202 -13.27 0.17 -18.39
CA ALA A 202 -12.70 -0.04 -17.06
C ALA A 202 -11.37 -0.79 -17.15
N VAL A 203 -11.27 -1.90 -17.87
CA VAL A 203 -10.03 -2.67 -18.07
C VAL A 203 -8.93 -1.80 -18.65
N SER A 204 -9.25 -1.01 -19.69
CA SER A 204 -8.29 -0.10 -20.34
C SER A 204 -7.79 0.97 -19.38
N GLU A 205 -8.69 1.64 -18.64
CA GLU A 205 -8.32 2.76 -17.77
C GLU A 205 -7.61 2.31 -16.50
N PHE A 206 -8.00 1.19 -15.89
CA PHE A 206 -7.24 0.60 -14.78
C PHE A 206 -5.82 0.19 -15.21
N GLY A 207 -5.69 -0.44 -16.38
CA GLY A 207 -4.39 -0.78 -16.95
C GLY A 207 -3.53 0.46 -17.20
N ARG A 208 -4.09 1.52 -17.80
CA ARG A 208 -3.39 2.78 -18.07
C ARG A 208 -3.00 3.47 -16.75
N HIS A 209 -3.93 3.60 -15.82
CA HIS A 209 -3.71 4.24 -14.52
C HIS A 209 -2.56 3.58 -13.77
N SER A 210 -2.58 2.26 -13.64
CA SER A 210 -1.57 1.51 -12.87
C SER A 210 -0.21 1.40 -13.57
N ALA A 211 -0.15 1.54 -14.90
CA ALA A 211 1.10 1.56 -15.66
C ALA A 211 1.79 2.92 -15.65
N SER A 212 1.03 3.99 -15.50
CA SER A 212 1.49 5.37 -15.71
C SER A 212 2.06 5.99 -14.43
N THR A 213 2.95 6.94 -14.59
CA THR A 213 3.30 7.90 -13.55
C THR A 213 2.23 9.02 -13.53
N PRO A 214 2.06 9.77 -12.42
CA PRO A 214 1.16 10.93 -12.36
C PRO A 214 1.40 11.93 -13.49
N ALA A 215 2.66 12.22 -13.84
CA ALA A 215 3.00 13.11 -14.95
C ALA A 215 2.55 12.59 -16.33
N GLU A 216 2.34 11.27 -16.48
CA GLU A 216 1.80 10.67 -17.70
C GLU A 216 0.27 10.64 -17.71
N LEU A 217 -0.37 10.57 -16.54
CA LEU A 217 -1.82 10.65 -16.39
C LEU A 217 -2.39 12.05 -16.68
N ASP A 218 -1.58 13.10 -16.49
CA ASP A 218 -1.97 14.48 -16.77
C ASP A 218 -1.90 14.90 -18.25
N ARG A 219 -1.45 14.00 -19.14
CA ARG A 219 -1.34 14.27 -20.60
C ARG A 219 -2.53 13.68 -21.34
#